data_4f87d922f47c222dff63f1ba2db0adb8
#
_entry.id   4f87d922f47c222dff63f1ba2db0adb8
#
_cell.length_a   1.000
_cell.length_b   1.000
_cell.length_c   1.000
_cell.angle_alpha   90.00
_cell.angle_beta   90.00
_cell.angle_gamma   90.00
#
_symmetry.space_group_name_H-M   'P 1'
#
loop_
_entity.id
_entity.type
_entity.pdbx_description
1 polymer ?
#
loop_
_entity_poly.entity_id
_entity_poly.type
_entity_poly.pdbx_seq_one_letter_code
_entity_poly.pdbx_strand_id
1 'polypeptide(L)'
;MPRVLILDDESMVLDMLVVRLSAPGIHLTTCREIEAAEALLSCLRYDVVITDLSVSELGGLEGIRLIRFVTTHFPDTAVYVLSGYVTDAARELCKMLGVTAVLEKPGGLSELRQLLLAHQAASVASATAAALASGVAPTVEPVEPGEVQQVELLEDFLAANTIRSVLQPVVNLRRGGAPFEVFGVEGLARGPANSVLGNPVIFLGYAAHKEMLFKADMICIQAALAEVRQLGSIVNTFLNVQPRSMTNPDFTDHLVAVVRASGLREENVILELTEQQTIVNPRAFATTLQRLRERGFRIALDDYGEGSSNLNLFQDLRPDYLKISGTFCRNLARDPFKQILVQSTAEMAARTGTATIMEAVETEEEAEILCILGIDYGQGYYFLEPLPGRDLAHSSRVGIPHPTRPDLLTPIGPAPAAP
;
A
#
# COMPACT_ATOMS: atom_id res chain seq x y z
N MET A 1 7.40 -1.37 -22.60
CA MET A 1 6.06 -1.61 -23.15
C MET A 1 5.12 -0.54 -22.62
N PRO A 2 4.38 0.20 -23.46
CA PRO A 2 3.51 1.26 -22.97
C PRO A 2 2.33 0.70 -22.18
N ARG A 3 2.07 1.36 -21.05
CA ARG A 3 0.93 1.10 -20.16
C ARG A 3 -0.13 2.16 -20.44
N VAL A 4 -1.32 1.73 -20.77
CA VAL A 4 -2.45 2.58 -21.17
C VAL A 4 -3.57 2.41 -20.14
N LEU A 5 -4.02 3.50 -19.53
CA LEU A 5 -5.21 3.55 -18.69
C LEU A 5 -6.38 4.09 -19.50
N ILE A 6 -7.51 3.41 -19.45
CA ILE A 6 -8.75 3.80 -20.16
C ILE A 6 -9.86 3.99 -19.14
N LEU A 7 -10.46 5.18 -19.13
CA LEU A 7 -11.61 5.52 -18.30
C LEU A 7 -12.85 5.77 -19.17
N ASP A 8 -13.91 5.02 -18.93
CA ASP A 8 -15.24 5.18 -19.52
C ASP A 8 -16.26 4.49 -18.64
N ASP A 9 -17.39 5.10 -18.32
CA ASP A 9 -18.40 4.53 -17.41
C ASP A 9 -19.22 3.42 -18.05
N GLU A 10 -19.24 3.35 -19.40
CA GLU A 10 -19.94 2.31 -20.14
C GLU A 10 -19.07 1.08 -20.37
N SER A 11 -19.39 -0.05 -19.70
CA SER A 11 -18.66 -1.31 -19.86
C SER A 11 -18.56 -1.77 -21.32
N MET A 12 -19.64 -1.61 -22.11
CA MET A 12 -19.64 -1.97 -23.53
C MET A 12 -18.64 -1.16 -24.35
N VAL A 13 -18.45 0.12 -23.99
CA VAL A 13 -17.45 0.98 -24.66
C VAL A 13 -16.04 0.51 -24.28
N LEU A 14 -15.80 0.19 -23.02
CA LEU A 14 -14.51 -0.35 -22.57
C LEU A 14 -14.18 -1.66 -23.29
N ASP A 15 -15.13 -2.60 -23.38
CA ASP A 15 -14.94 -3.88 -24.08
C ASP A 15 -14.59 -3.66 -25.57
N MET A 16 -15.29 -2.73 -26.22
CA MET A 16 -15.01 -2.35 -27.61
C MET A 16 -13.60 -1.73 -27.75
N LEU A 17 -13.23 -0.84 -26.83
CA LEU A 17 -11.91 -0.21 -26.82
C LEU A 17 -10.79 -1.24 -26.61
N VAL A 18 -10.98 -2.16 -25.69
CA VAL A 18 -10.05 -3.28 -25.46
C VAL A 18 -9.84 -4.07 -26.75
N VAL A 19 -10.90 -4.51 -27.40
CA VAL A 19 -10.79 -5.27 -28.65
C VAL A 19 -10.10 -4.49 -29.77
N ARG A 20 -10.33 -3.18 -29.85
CA ARG A 20 -9.77 -2.33 -30.90
C ARG A 20 -8.34 -1.89 -30.67
N LEU A 21 -7.97 -1.69 -29.41
CA LEU A 21 -6.67 -1.10 -29.02
C LEU A 21 -5.66 -2.18 -28.59
N SER A 22 -6.10 -3.40 -28.28
CA SER A 22 -5.19 -4.49 -27.97
C SER A 22 -4.20 -4.75 -29.10
N ALA A 23 -2.93 -4.75 -28.75
CA ALA A 23 -1.83 -5.09 -29.63
C ALA A 23 -0.70 -5.71 -28.81
N PRO A 24 0.15 -6.55 -29.42
CA PRO A 24 1.31 -7.10 -28.72
C PRO A 24 2.20 -5.98 -28.16
N GLY A 25 2.56 -6.11 -26.90
CA GLY A 25 3.40 -5.15 -26.19
C GLY A 25 2.69 -3.88 -25.72
N ILE A 26 1.36 -3.82 -25.70
CA ILE A 26 0.57 -2.77 -25.05
C ILE A 26 -0.18 -3.38 -23.87
N HIS A 27 0.01 -2.81 -22.65
CA HIS A 27 -0.76 -3.18 -21.47
C HIS A 27 -1.93 -2.22 -21.30
N LEU A 28 -3.15 -2.76 -21.31
CA LEU A 28 -4.37 -1.98 -21.14
C LEU A 28 -4.94 -2.20 -19.74
N THR A 29 -5.19 -1.12 -19.02
CA THR A 29 -5.98 -1.13 -17.78
C THR A 29 -7.24 -0.33 -18.01
N THR A 30 -8.41 -0.90 -17.73
CA THR A 30 -9.70 -0.22 -17.88
C THR A 30 -10.35 -0.01 -16.53
N CYS A 31 -10.97 1.14 -16.34
CA CYS A 31 -11.77 1.46 -15.16
C CYS A 31 -13.01 2.27 -15.55
N ARG A 32 -14.02 2.22 -14.69
CA ARG A 32 -15.31 2.87 -14.92
C ARG A 32 -15.52 4.13 -14.09
N GLU A 33 -14.66 4.38 -13.12
CA GLU A 33 -14.77 5.48 -12.16
C GLU A 33 -13.48 6.29 -12.10
N ILE A 34 -13.62 7.59 -11.94
CA ILE A 34 -12.48 8.52 -11.83
C ILE A 34 -11.63 8.20 -10.61
N GLU A 35 -12.27 7.84 -9.51
CA GLU A 35 -11.61 7.49 -8.25
C GLU A 35 -10.68 6.28 -8.41
N ALA A 36 -11.09 5.29 -9.22
CA ALA A 36 -10.24 4.17 -9.59
C ALA A 36 -9.03 4.63 -10.43
N ALA A 37 -9.26 5.49 -11.41
CA ALA A 37 -8.20 6.03 -12.26
C ALA A 37 -7.19 6.85 -11.45
N GLU A 38 -7.64 7.72 -10.54
CA GLU A 38 -6.79 8.52 -9.65
C GLU A 38 -5.95 7.63 -8.72
N ALA A 39 -6.56 6.58 -8.13
CA ALA A 39 -5.84 5.62 -7.29
C ALA A 39 -4.77 4.85 -8.07
N LEU A 40 -5.10 4.40 -9.28
CA LEU A 40 -4.15 3.72 -10.17
C LEU A 40 -2.97 4.61 -10.54
N LEU A 41 -3.22 5.84 -10.95
CA LEU A 41 -2.19 6.81 -11.33
C LEU A 41 -1.29 7.18 -10.16
N SER A 42 -1.81 7.21 -8.95
CA SER A 42 -1.03 7.49 -7.74
C SER A 42 -0.04 6.37 -7.40
N CYS A 43 -0.33 5.12 -7.83
CA CYS A 43 0.47 3.95 -7.50
C CYS A 43 1.28 3.40 -8.66
N LEU A 44 0.82 3.61 -9.89
CA LEU A 44 1.38 3.00 -11.09
C LEU A 44 1.69 4.09 -12.14
N ARG A 45 2.77 3.89 -12.89
CA ARG A 45 3.09 4.76 -14.03
C ARG A 45 2.33 4.31 -15.27
N TYR A 46 1.70 5.26 -15.94
CA TYR A 46 1.06 5.07 -17.24
C TYR A 46 1.68 6.01 -18.25
N ASP A 47 1.90 5.51 -19.46
CA ASP A 47 2.43 6.30 -20.58
C ASP A 47 1.33 7.09 -21.27
N VAL A 48 0.11 6.50 -21.25
CA VAL A 48 -1.07 7.06 -21.91
C VAL A 48 -2.29 6.94 -21.02
N VAL A 49 -3.11 7.99 -20.98
CA VAL A 49 -4.45 7.99 -20.40
C VAL A 49 -5.46 8.31 -21.50
N ILE A 50 -6.49 7.48 -21.66
CA ILE A 50 -7.63 7.69 -22.53
C ILE A 50 -8.85 7.91 -21.64
N THR A 51 -9.58 9.02 -21.81
CA THR A 51 -10.75 9.33 -20.99
C THR A 51 -11.90 9.88 -21.83
N ASP A 52 -13.14 9.51 -21.46
CA ASP A 52 -14.30 10.28 -21.88
C ASP A 52 -14.37 11.62 -21.11
N LEU A 53 -15.05 12.61 -21.66
CA LEU A 53 -15.34 13.86 -20.98
C LEU A 53 -16.48 13.72 -19.97
N SER A 54 -17.49 12.91 -20.28
CA SER A 54 -18.66 12.65 -19.43
C SER A 54 -18.57 11.23 -18.90
N VAL A 55 -18.24 11.07 -17.62
CA VAL A 55 -18.02 9.78 -16.96
C VAL A 55 -19.15 9.46 -15.97
N SER A 56 -20.27 10.16 -16.03
CA SER A 56 -21.46 9.88 -15.23
C SER A 56 -22.75 10.28 -15.94
N GLU A 57 -23.85 9.63 -15.58
CA GLU A 57 -25.21 9.91 -16.09
C GLU A 57 -25.68 11.35 -15.85
N LEU A 58 -25.02 12.11 -14.98
CA LEU A 58 -25.34 13.49 -14.63
C LEU A 58 -24.88 14.53 -15.64
N GLY A 59 -24.20 14.12 -16.74
CA GLY A 59 -23.83 14.98 -17.86
C GLY A 59 -22.82 16.06 -17.53
N GLY A 60 -21.99 15.85 -16.52
CA GLY A 60 -20.90 16.73 -16.13
C GLY A 60 -19.64 16.53 -16.95
N LEU A 61 -18.75 17.53 -16.93
CA LEU A 61 -17.41 17.41 -17.52
C LEU A 61 -16.44 16.78 -16.50
N GLU A 62 -16.81 15.62 -15.95
CA GLU A 62 -16.05 14.95 -14.89
C GLU A 62 -14.69 14.44 -15.39
N GLY A 63 -14.60 14.04 -16.66
CA GLY A 63 -13.32 13.68 -17.29
C GLY A 63 -12.29 14.83 -17.24
N ILE A 64 -12.74 16.09 -17.17
CA ILE A 64 -11.86 17.25 -16.98
C ILE A 64 -11.12 17.18 -15.64
N ARG A 65 -11.72 16.61 -14.59
CA ARG A 65 -11.07 16.42 -13.30
C ARG A 65 -9.87 15.48 -13.46
N LEU A 66 -10.04 14.35 -14.14
CA LEU A 66 -8.96 13.41 -14.41
C LEU A 66 -7.88 14.03 -15.28
N ILE A 67 -8.27 14.76 -16.36
CA ILE A 67 -7.32 15.45 -17.23
C ILE A 67 -6.43 16.39 -16.41
N ARG A 68 -7.01 17.24 -15.55
CA ARG A 68 -6.26 18.14 -14.68
C ARG A 68 -5.34 17.39 -13.73
N PHE A 69 -5.81 16.31 -13.14
CA PHE A 69 -5.02 15.48 -12.25
C PHE A 69 -3.79 14.92 -12.97
N VAL A 70 -3.97 14.34 -14.16
CA VAL A 70 -2.87 13.77 -14.95
C VAL A 70 -1.89 14.84 -15.37
N THR A 71 -2.36 15.92 -15.99
CA THR A 71 -1.47 16.96 -16.55
C THR A 71 -0.71 17.74 -15.48
N THR A 72 -1.25 17.79 -14.25
CA THR A 72 -0.58 18.47 -13.12
C THR A 72 0.47 17.57 -12.46
N HIS A 73 0.18 16.27 -12.26
CA HIS A 73 1.02 15.39 -11.47
C HIS A 73 1.90 14.45 -12.31
N PHE A 74 1.52 14.22 -13.58
CA PHE A 74 2.19 13.29 -14.50
C PHE A 74 2.40 13.93 -15.88
N PRO A 75 3.23 14.97 -15.98
CA PRO A 75 3.38 15.76 -17.22
C PRO A 75 3.92 14.97 -18.41
N ASP A 76 4.57 13.84 -18.17
CA ASP A 76 5.10 12.95 -19.21
C ASP A 76 4.05 11.95 -19.74
N THR A 77 2.87 11.89 -19.12
CA THR A 77 1.78 10.99 -19.54
C THR A 77 0.95 11.66 -20.64
N ALA A 78 0.86 11.02 -21.81
CA ALA A 78 0.02 11.51 -22.89
C ALA A 78 -1.47 11.33 -22.58
N VAL A 79 -2.28 12.37 -22.77
CA VAL A 79 -3.73 12.31 -22.50
C VAL A 79 -4.49 12.40 -23.83
N TYR A 80 -5.32 11.39 -24.09
CA TYR A 80 -6.25 11.35 -25.20
C TYR A 80 -7.69 11.41 -24.70
N VAL A 81 -8.49 12.31 -25.26
CA VAL A 81 -9.92 12.38 -25.00
C VAL A 81 -10.66 11.66 -26.12
N LEU A 82 -11.56 10.76 -25.77
CA LEU A 82 -12.44 10.06 -26.73
C LEU A 82 -13.90 10.19 -26.25
N SER A 83 -14.69 11.08 -26.85
CA SER A 83 -16.04 11.38 -26.38
C SER A 83 -17.07 11.32 -27.51
N GLY A 84 -18.30 10.99 -27.17
CA GLY A 84 -19.40 10.94 -28.12
C GLY A 84 -19.86 12.30 -28.63
N TYR A 85 -19.63 13.35 -27.86
CA TYR A 85 -19.97 14.72 -28.21
C TYR A 85 -18.96 15.70 -27.61
N VAL A 86 -18.31 16.49 -28.47
CA VAL A 86 -17.30 17.47 -28.04
C VAL A 86 -17.69 18.84 -28.52
N THR A 87 -18.04 19.76 -27.62
CA THR A 87 -18.30 21.16 -27.95
C THR A 87 -17.00 21.90 -28.23
N ASP A 88 -17.06 23.02 -29.01
CA ASP A 88 -15.89 23.86 -29.24
C ASP A 88 -15.28 24.37 -27.91
N ALA A 89 -16.10 24.73 -26.94
CA ALA A 89 -15.64 25.14 -25.60
C ALA A 89 -14.88 24.04 -24.88
N ALA A 90 -15.37 22.78 -24.93
CA ALA A 90 -14.69 21.64 -24.32
C ALA A 90 -13.36 21.34 -25.05
N ARG A 91 -13.32 21.47 -26.38
CA ARG A 91 -12.10 21.30 -27.18
C ARG A 91 -11.02 22.33 -26.82
N GLU A 92 -11.41 23.60 -26.68
CA GLU A 92 -10.48 24.67 -26.25
C GLU A 92 -10.00 24.46 -24.82
N LEU A 93 -10.87 24.01 -23.90
CA LEU A 93 -10.49 23.67 -22.53
C LEU A 93 -9.49 22.52 -22.49
N CYS A 94 -9.72 21.44 -23.23
CA CYS A 94 -8.79 20.31 -23.35
C CYS A 94 -7.41 20.77 -23.88
N LYS A 95 -7.41 21.64 -24.87
CA LYS A 95 -6.17 22.22 -25.42
C LYS A 95 -5.41 23.04 -24.37
N MET A 96 -6.10 23.91 -23.62
CA MET A 96 -5.49 24.67 -22.53
C MET A 96 -4.93 23.78 -21.41
N LEU A 97 -5.54 22.62 -21.19
CA LEU A 97 -5.09 21.64 -20.20
C LEU A 97 -3.95 20.73 -20.71
N GLY A 98 -3.51 20.90 -21.97
CA GLY A 98 -2.39 20.10 -22.50
C GLY A 98 -2.78 18.70 -22.97
N VAL A 99 -4.06 18.46 -23.29
CA VAL A 99 -4.52 17.21 -23.90
C VAL A 99 -3.85 16.99 -25.24
N THR A 100 -3.32 15.79 -25.47
CA THR A 100 -2.56 15.43 -26.67
C THR A 100 -3.44 15.40 -27.92
N ALA A 101 -4.64 14.80 -27.82
CA ALA A 101 -5.64 14.82 -28.88
C ALA A 101 -7.05 14.66 -28.32
N VAL A 102 -8.04 15.25 -29.02
CA VAL A 102 -9.47 15.13 -28.71
C VAL A 102 -10.16 14.52 -29.92
N LEU A 103 -10.70 13.32 -29.73
CA LEU A 103 -11.27 12.46 -30.75
C LEU A 103 -12.76 12.22 -30.50
N GLU A 104 -13.56 12.10 -31.55
CA GLU A 104 -15.00 11.87 -31.43
C GLU A 104 -15.34 10.40 -31.74
N LYS A 105 -16.18 9.80 -30.86
CA LYS A 105 -16.73 8.46 -31.10
C LYS A 105 -17.78 8.53 -32.24
N PRO A 106 -17.88 7.53 -33.14
CA PRO A 106 -17.02 6.35 -33.27
C PRO A 106 -15.82 6.57 -34.22
N GLY A 107 -15.78 7.68 -34.96
CA GLY A 107 -14.80 7.94 -36.05
C GLY A 107 -13.35 8.00 -35.57
N GLY A 108 -13.11 8.58 -34.40
CA GLY A 108 -11.77 8.79 -33.83
C GLY A 108 -11.03 7.53 -33.38
N LEU A 109 -11.69 6.37 -33.32
CA LEU A 109 -11.08 5.11 -32.85
C LEU A 109 -9.89 4.64 -33.71
N SER A 110 -10.00 4.80 -35.03
CA SER A 110 -8.92 4.41 -35.94
C SER A 110 -7.70 5.31 -35.78
N GLU A 111 -7.93 6.60 -35.56
CA GLU A 111 -6.90 7.60 -35.29
C GLU A 111 -6.24 7.34 -33.93
N LEU A 112 -7.03 7.06 -32.88
CA LEU A 112 -6.52 6.73 -31.55
C LEU A 112 -5.59 5.51 -31.61
N ARG A 113 -5.97 4.46 -32.34
CA ARG A 113 -5.11 3.28 -32.51
C ARG A 113 -3.79 3.63 -33.18
N GLN A 114 -3.79 4.49 -34.22
CA GLN A 114 -2.56 4.93 -34.88
C GLN A 114 -1.67 5.73 -33.92
N LEU A 115 -2.26 6.62 -33.10
CA LEU A 115 -1.53 7.39 -32.11
C LEU A 115 -0.89 6.49 -31.06
N LEU A 116 -1.59 5.46 -30.59
CA LEU A 116 -1.02 4.50 -29.62
C LEU A 116 0.13 3.68 -30.23
N LEU A 117 0.00 3.21 -31.45
CA LEU A 117 1.08 2.49 -32.14
C LEU A 117 2.30 3.38 -32.41
N ALA A 118 2.08 4.65 -32.74
CA ALA A 118 3.15 5.62 -32.88
C ALA A 118 3.86 5.90 -31.54
N HIS A 119 3.09 6.01 -30.45
CA HIS A 119 3.64 6.15 -29.10
C HIS A 119 4.48 4.92 -28.69
N GLN A 120 4.00 3.71 -28.97
CA GLN A 120 4.75 2.47 -28.74
C GLN A 120 6.06 2.46 -29.53
N ALA A 121 6.04 2.82 -30.80
CA ALA A 121 7.23 2.84 -31.63
C ALA A 121 8.27 3.86 -31.11
N ALA A 122 7.82 5.04 -30.67
CA ALA A 122 8.68 6.06 -30.08
C ALA A 122 9.32 5.59 -28.75
N SER A 123 8.53 4.92 -27.89
CA SER A 123 9.01 4.35 -26.63
C SER A 123 10.09 3.29 -26.87
N VAL A 124 9.89 2.38 -27.82
CA VAL A 124 10.87 1.35 -28.18
C VAL A 124 12.14 1.99 -28.74
N ALA A 125 12.02 2.99 -29.62
CA ALA A 125 13.17 3.71 -30.20
C ALA A 125 14.00 4.40 -29.10
N SER A 126 13.34 5.06 -28.15
CA SER A 126 13.99 5.72 -27.02
C SER A 126 14.73 4.73 -26.11
N ALA A 127 14.11 3.59 -25.78
CA ALA A 127 14.72 2.54 -24.98
C ALA A 127 15.94 1.94 -25.69
N THR A 128 15.85 1.71 -27.00
CA THR A 128 16.96 1.20 -27.83
C THR A 128 18.12 2.21 -27.88
N ALA A 129 17.82 3.49 -28.04
CA ALA A 129 18.83 4.55 -28.06
C ALA A 129 19.55 4.67 -26.70
N ALA A 130 18.81 4.57 -25.59
CA ALA A 130 19.38 4.57 -24.24
C ALA A 130 20.28 3.34 -23.98
N ALA A 131 19.87 2.14 -24.43
CA ALA A 131 20.65 0.92 -24.34
C ALA A 131 21.96 1.02 -25.15
N LEU A 132 21.90 1.54 -26.36
CA LEU A 132 23.08 1.77 -27.20
C LEU A 132 24.04 2.79 -26.58
N ALA A 133 23.52 3.85 -25.94
CA ALA A 133 24.32 4.86 -25.27
C ALA A 133 25.02 4.30 -24.00
N SER A 134 24.41 3.32 -23.34
CA SER A 134 24.99 2.64 -22.15
C SER A 134 25.90 1.46 -22.49
N GLY A 135 26.08 1.11 -23.76
CA GLY A 135 26.93 0.00 -24.22
C GLY A 135 26.35 -1.40 -23.91
N VAL A 136 25.08 -1.47 -23.54
CA VAL A 136 24.36 -2.73 -23.32
C VAL A 136 23.68 -3.14 -24.63
N ALA A 137 23.96 -4.36 -25.13
CA ALA A 137 23.25 -4.87 -26.29
C ALA A 137 21.75 -4.96 -25.98
N PRO A 138 20.85 -4.43 -26.85
CA PRO A 138 19.43 -4.53 -26.65
C PRO A 138 19.03 -6.03 -26.67
N THR A 139 18.66 -6.57 -25.53
CA THR A 139 17.98 -7.86 -25.47
C THR A 139 16.57 -7.66 -26.04
N VAL A 140 16.34 -8.19 -27.24
CA VAL A 140 15.00 -8.28 -27.83
C VAL A 140 14.29 -9.39 -27.03
N GLU A 141 13.65 -9.04 -25.93
CA GLU A 141 12.71 -9.96 -25.28
C GLU A 141 11.55 -10.25 -26.24
N PRO A 142 11.06 -11.50 -26.29
CA PRO A 142 9.87 -11.81 -27.08
C PRO A 142 8.72 -10.89 -26.64
N VAL A 143 8.07 -10.25 -27.61
CA VAL A 143 6.94 -9.37 -27.37
C VAL A 143 5.79 -10.23 -26.88
N GLU A 144 5.52 -10.21 -25.56
CA GLU A 144 4.40 -10.92 -24.95
C GLU A 144 3.05 -10.35 -25.46
N PRO A 145 1.98 -11.16 -25.52
CA PRO A 145 0.65 -10.63 -25.80
C PRO A 145 0.31 -9.56 -24.77
N GLY A 146 -0.28 -8.46 -25.22
CA GLY A 146 -0.62 -7.33 -24.34
C GLY A 146 -1.60 -7.80 -23.25
N GLU A 147 -1.29 -7.50 -22.01
CA GLU A 147 -2.12 -7.80 -20.86
C GLU A 147 -3.29 -6.81 -20.79
N VAL A 148 -4.50 -7.32 -20.56
CA VAL A 148 -5.69 -6.50 -20.33
C VAL A 148 -6.19 -6.74 -18.92
N GLN A 149 -6.29 -5.68 -18.13
CA GLN A 149 -6.77 -5.70 -16.75
C GLN A 149 -8.00 -4.80 -16.63
N GLN A 150 -9.10 -5.33 -16.11
CA GLN A 150 -10.31 -4.56 -15.79
C GLN A 150 -10.38 -4.31 -14.29
N VAL A 151 -10.63 -3.07 -13.89
CA VAL A 151 -10.83 -2.70 -12.49
C VAL A 151 -12.30 -2.85 -12.14
N GLU A 152 -12.58 -3.67 -11.13
CA GLU A 152 -13.91 -3.86 -10.58
C GLU A 152 -14.40 -2.58 -9.87
N LEU A 153 -15.71 -2.38 -9.76
CA LEU A 153 -16.27 -1.35 -8.90
C LEU A 153 -15.91 -1.64 -7.44
N LEU A 154 -15.58 -0.61 -6.68
CA LEU A 154 -15.13 -0.78 -5.31
C LEU A 154 -16.20 -1.45 -4.42
N GLU A 155 -17.46 -1.08 -4.60
CA GLU A 155 -18.57 -1.65 -3.85
C GLU A 155 -18.68 -3.16 -4.06
N ASP A 156 -18.58 -3.61 -5.31
CA ASP A 156 -18.62 -5.03 -5.68
C ASP A 156 -17.40 -5.77 -5.13
N PHE A 157 -16.21 -5.17 -5.26
CA PHE A 157 -14.97 -5.71 -4.72
C PHE A 157 -15.04 -5.90 -3.19
N LEU A 158 -15.50 -4.89 -2.46
CA LEU A 158 -15.64 -4.97 -0.99
C LEU A 158 -16.77 -5.93 -0.57
N ALA A 159 -17.84 -6.06 -1.38
CA ALA A 159 -18.95 -6.97 -1.11
C ALA A 159 -18.58 -8.44 -1.38
N ALA A 160 -17.70 -8.69 -2.34
CA ALA A 160 -17.27 -10.05 -2.70
C ALA A 160 -16.47 -10.77 -1.60
N ASN A 161 -16.03 -10.03 -0.55
CA ASN A 161 -15.25 -10.55 0.57
C ASN A 161 -14.04 -11.39 0.13
N THR A 162 -13.35 -10.91 -0.89
CA THR A 162 -12.18 -11.59 -1.50
C THR A 162 -10.86 -11.17 -0.89
N ILE A 163 -10.85 -10.11 -0.08
CA ILE A 163 -9.67 -9.65 0.65
C ILE A 163 -9.26 -10.75 1.65
N ARG A 164 -8.00 -11.12 1.61
CA ARG A 164 -7.34 -12.07 2.50
C ARG A 164 -6.24 -11.36 3.26
N SER A 165 -5.67 -12.03 4.23
CA SER A 165 -4.47 -11.57 4.90
C SER A 165 -3.42 -12.68 4.93
N VAL A 166 -2.17 -12.29 5.06
CA VAL A 166 -1.07 -13.15 5.47
C VAL A 166 -0.43 -12.54 6.69
N LEU A 167 0.25 -13.35 7.48
CA LEU A 167 0.88 -12.94 8.72
C LEU A 167 2.39 -12.97 8.56
N GLN A 168 3.07 -11.89 8.95
CA GLN A 168 4.52 -11.85 9.04
C GLN A 168 4.95 -11.77 10.49
N PRO A 169 5.86 -12.64 10.97
CA PRO A 169 6.30 -12.62 12.35
C PRO A 169 7.23 -11.44 12.64
N VAL A 170 7.01 -10.82 13.78
CA VAL A 170 7.93 -9.90 14.45
C VAL A 170 8.63 -10.70 15.55
N VAL A 171 9.96 -10.80 15.47
CA VAL A 171 10.75 -11.67 16.36
C VAL A 171 11.55 -10.87 17.37
N ASN A 172 11.84 -11.49 18.51
CA ASN A 172 12.67 -10.91 19.55
C ASN A 172 14.15 -11.08 19.20
N LEU A 173 14.86 -9.97 18.95
CA LEU A 173 16.30 -10.00 18.63
C LEU A 173 17.19 -10.27 19.86
N ARG A 174 16.74 -9.92 21.06
CA ARG A 174 17.52 -10.10 22.31
C ARG A 174 17.68 -11.56 22.73
N ARG A 175 16.90 -12.47 22.14
CA ARG A 175 16.92 -13.91 22.44
C ARG A 175 17.43 -14.75 21.27
N GLY A 176 18.41 -14.27 20.55
CA GLY A 176 18.94 -14.82 19.30
C GLY A 176 18.98 -16.35 19.13
N GLY A 177 19.00 -16.79 17.88
CA GLY A 177 19.04 -18.20 17.47
C GLY A 177 17.72 -18.76 17.00
N ALA A 178 17.77 -19.73 16.07
CA ALA A 178 16.57 -20.44 15.60
C ALA A 178 16.20 -21.58 16.57
N PRO A 179 14.88 -21.87 16.79
CA PRO A 179 13.75 -21.12 16.25
C PRO A 179 13.63 -19.74 16.90
N PHE A 180 13.42 -18.70 16.07
CA PHE A 180 13.27 -17.33 16.56
C PHE A 180 11.98 -17.20 17.38
N GLU A 181 12.08 -16.55 18.54
CA GLU A 181 10.92 -16.30 19.40
C GLU A 181 10.03 -15.23 18.80
N VAL A 182 8.79 -15.59 18.46
CA VAL A 182 7.79 -14.65 17.94
C VAL A 182 7.27 -13.77 19.08
N PHE A 183 7.46 -12.49 18.96
CA PHE A 183 6.87 -11.44 19.80
C PHE A 183 5.44 -11.15 19.39
N GLY A 184 5.20 -11.07 18.09
CA GLY A 184 3.91 -10.75 17.49
C GLY A 184 3.87 -11.09 16.01
N VAL A 185 2.74 -10.80 15.40
CA VAL A 185 2.55 -10.96 13.95
C VAL A 185 1.92 -9.72 13.34
N GLU A 186 2.36 -9.32 12.18
CA GLU A 186 1.72 -8.27 11.40
C GLU A 186 0.75 -8.87 10.39
N GLY A 187 -0.48 -8.34 10.36
CA GLY A 187 -1.52 -8.68 9.39
C GLY A 187 -1.39 -7.86 8.12
N LEU A 188 -1.01 -8.51 7.03
CA LEU A 188 -0.80 -7.89 5.74
C LEU A 188 -1.94 -8.22 4.78
N ALA A 189 -2.78 -7.25 4.48
CA ALA A 189 -3.91 -7.42 3.56
C ALA A 189 -3.43 -7.78 2.14
N ARG A 190 -4.21 -8.61 1.45
CA ARG A 190 -4.00 -9.04 0.05
C ARG A 190 -5.35 -9.10 -0.63
N GLY A 191 -5.50 -8.43 -1.74
CA GLY A 191 -6.63 -8.66 -2.63
C GLY A 191 -6.42 -9.89 -3.53
N PRO A 192 -7.33 -10.17 -4.47
CA PRO A 192 -7.23 -11.29 -5.40
C PRO A 192 -5.96 -11.18 -6.27
N ALA A 193 -5.23 -12.28 -6.42
CA ALA A 193 -3.93 -12.30 -7.11
C ALA A 193 -3.99 -11.83 -8.59
N ASN A 194 -5.14 -12.02 -9.25
CA ASN A 194 -5.33 -11.68 -10.67
C ASN A 194 -6.10 -10.36 -10.87
N SER A 195 -6.25 -9.56 -9.82
CA SER A 195 -6.92 -8.26 -9.87
C SER A 195 -5.92 -7.13 -9.67
N VAL A 196 -6.13 -6.02 -10.35
CA VAL A 196 -5.40 -4.76 -10.09
C VAL A 196 -5.59 -4.33 -8.64
N LEU A 197 -6.79 -4.58 -8.07
CA LEU A 197 -7.11 -4.37 -6.67
C LEU A 197 -6.49 -5.43 -5.74
N GLY A 198 -5.64 -6.31 -6.26
CA GLY A 198 -4.81 -7.22 -5.47
C GLY A 198 -3.81 -6.49 -4.55
N ASN A 199 -3.35 -5.32 -4.98
CA ASN A 199 -2.45 -4.47 -4.20
C ASN A 199 -3.24 -3.60 -3.21
N PRO A 200 -2.98 -3.72 -1.87
CA PRO A 200 -3.68 -2.93 -0.86
C PRO A 200 -3.56 -1.41 -1.06
N VAL A 201 -2.42 -0.92 -1.53
CA VAL A 201 -2.22 0.52 -1.76
C VAL A 201 -3.22 1.06 -2.79
N ILE A 202 -3.52 0.27 -3.83
CA ILE A 202 -4.46 0.67 -4.89
C ILE A 202 -5.91 0.66 -4.35
N PHE A 203 -6.37 -0.45 -3.76
CA PHE A 203 -7.77 -0.49 -3.32
C PHE A 203 -8.07 0.41 -2.13
N LEU A 204 -7.11 0.62 -1.21
CA LEU A 204 -7.26 1.59 -0.11
C LEU A 204 -7.24 3.03 -0.65
N GLY A 205 -6.40 3.33 -1.63
CA GLY A 205 -6.41 4.62 -2.34
C GLY A 205 -7.77 4.87 -3.01
N TYR A 206 -8.30 3.87 -3.71
CA TYR A 206 -9.62 3.94 -4.32
C TYR A 206 -10.74 4.14 -3.26
N ALA A 207 -10.66 3.40 -2.15
CA ALA A 207 -11.59 3.55 -1.02
C ALA A 207 -11.51 4.95 -0.38
N ALA A 208 -10.32 5.55 -0.33
CA ALA A 208 -10.13 6.91 0.18
C ALA A 208 -10.81 7.96 -0.71
N HIS A 209 -10.72 7.82 -2.04
CA HIS A 209 -11.37 8.71 -3.00
C HIS A 209 -12.91 8.57 -2.99
N LYS A 210 -13.43 7.36 -2.71
CA LYS A 210 -14.88 7.09 -2.63
C LYS A 210 -15.47 7.26 -1.21
N GLU A 211 -14.74 7.79 -0.26
CA GLU A 211 -15.17 7.93 1.14
C GLU A 211 -15.56 6.59 1.83
N MET A 212 -15.06 5.47 1.31
CA MET A 212 -15.31 4.11 1.82
C MET A 212 -14.13 3.54 2.62
N LEU A 213 -13.13 4.37 2.94
CA LEU A 213 -11.87 3.94 3.55
C LEU A 213 -12.08 3.22 4.89
N PHE A 214 -12.96 3.72 5.74
CA PHE A 214 -13.30 3.08 7.02
C PHE A 214 -13.84 1.65 6.81
N LYS A 215 -14.72 1.45 5.83
CA LYS A 215 -15.24 0.12 5.50
C LYS A 215 -14.14 -0.81 5.00
N ALA A 216 -13.26 -0.31 4.13
CA ALA A 216 -12.14 -1.09 3.60
C ALA A 216 -11.15 -1.50 4.70
N ASP A 217 -10.78 -0.58 5.60
CA ASP A 217 -9.93 -0.87 6.76
C ASP A 217 -10.54 -1.95 7.65
N MET A 218 -11.83 -1.84 7.97
CA MET A 218 -12.49 -2.85 8.81
C MET A 218 -12.48 -4.25 8.16
N ILE A 219 -12.61 -4.34 6.85
CA ILE A 219 -12.51 -5.61 6.12
C ILE A 219 -11.08 -6.15 6.19
N CYS A 220 -10.05 -5.31 6.01
CA CYS A 220 -8.64 -5.71 6.15
C CYS A 220 -8.33 -6.21 7.56
N ILE A 221 -8.79 -5.50 8.59
CA ILE A 221 -8.62 -5.88 9.99
C ILE A 221 -9.31 -7.22 10.26
N GLN A 222 -10.54 -7.43 9.79
CA GLN A 222 -11.26 -8.70 9.95
C GLN A 222 -10.53 -9.85 9.26
N ALA A 223 -9.99 -9.62 8.06
CA ALA A 223 -9.20 -10.63 7.34
C ALA A 223 -7.91 -11.00 8.11
N ALA A 224 -7.19 -10.02 8.66
CA ALA A 224 -6.01 -10.25 9.47
C ALA A 224 -6.33 -11.04 10.75
N LEU A 225 -7.37 -10.64 11.47
CA LEU A 225 -7.79 -11.34 12.70
C LEU A 225 -8.30 -12.77 12.43
N ALA A 226 -8.89 -13.03 11.25
CA ALA A 226 -9.26 -14.39 10.85
C ALA A 226 -8.03 -15.29 10.68
N GLU A 227 -6.94 -14.78 10.14
CA GLU A 227 -5.66 -15.49 10.01
C GLU A 227 -5.00 -15.69 11.40
N VAL A 228 -5.01 -14.68 12.27
CA VAL A 228 -4.47 -14.78 13.63
C VAL A 228 -5.15 -15.90 14.43
N ARG A 229 -6.45 -16.10 14.26
CA ARG A 229 -7.17 -17.22 14.91
C ARG A 229 -6.64 -18.60 14.49
N GLN A 230 -6.07 -18.73 13.27
CA GLN A 230 -5.49 -19.98 12.79
C GLN A 230 -4.18 -20.35 13.50
N LEU A 231 -3.53 -19.40 14.18
CA LEU A 231 -2.33 -19.67 14.96
C LEU A 231 -2.59 -20.57 16.18
N GLY A 232 -3.82 -20.59 16.68
CA GLY A 232 -4.18 -21.36 17.89
C GLY A 232 -3.55 -20.83 19.19
N SER A 233 -2.94 -19.65 19.14
CA SER A 233 -2.25 -19.01 20.27
C SER A 233 -2.57 -17.53 20.30
N ILE A 234 -2.50 -16.92 21.51
CA ILE A 234 -2.62 -15.48 21.67
C ILE A 234 -1.23 -14.87 21.46
N VAL A 235 -1.09 -14.03 20.43
CA VAL A 235 0.13 -13.28 20.12
C VAL A 235 -0.19 -11.79 20.00
N ASN A 236 0.81 -10.94 20.16
CA ASN A 236 0.67 -9.54 19.80
C ASN A 236 0.36 -9.43 18.30
N THR A 237 -0.62 -8.65 17.94
CA THR A 237 -1.11 -8.54 16.56
C THR A 237 -1.02 -7.10 16.12
N PHE A 238 -0.20 -6.86 15.11
CA PHE A 238 -0.03 -5.57 14.47
C PHE A 238 -1.03 -5.46 13.32
N LEU A 239 -1.79 -4.36 13.32
CA LEU A 239 -2.85 -4.10 12.35
C LEU A 239 -2.65 -2.72 11.73
N ASN A 240 -2.48 -2.68 10.43
CA ASN A 240 -2.40 -1.45 9.66
C ASN A 240 -3.74 -0.70 9.68
N VAL A 241 -3.72 0.59 9.99
CA VAL A 241 -4.89 1.46 10.07
C VAL A 241 -4.61 2.79 9.40
N GLN A 242 -5.56 3.23 8.59
CA GLN A 242 -5.47 4.52 7.95
C GLN A 242 -5.87 5.64 8.93
N PRO A 243 -5.03 6.68 9.17
CA PRO A 243 -5.36 7.78 10.08
C PRO A 243 -6.70 8.46 9.76
N ARG A 244 -7.09 8.51 8.47
CA ARG A 244 -8.38 9.05 8.05
C ARG A 244 -9.57 8.21 8.55
N SER A 245 -9.44 6.89 8.61
CA SER A 245 -10.48 6.01 9.17
C SER A 245 -10.71 6.26 10.65
N MET A 246 -9.67 6.61 11.40
CA MET A 246 -9.76 6.96 12.83
C MET A 246 -10.56 8.23 13.08
N THR A 247 -10.83 9.06 12.07
CA THR A 247 -11.70 10.24 12.21
C THR A 247 -13.20 9.87 12.20
N ASN A 248 -13.54 8.63 11.85
CA ASN A 248 -14.92 8.13 11.97
C ASN A 248 -15.28 7.95 13.46
N PRO A 249 -16.39 8.53 13.94
CA PRO A 249 -16.77 8.47 15.35
C PRO A 249 -17.02 7.04 15.85
N ASP A 250 -17.41 6.13 14.98
CA ASP A 250 -17.72 4.74 15.30
C ASP A 250 -16.49 3.82 15.25
N PHE A 251 -15.32 4.33 14.84
CA PHE A 251 -14.10 3.54 14.63
C PHE A 251 -13.74 2.70 15.86
N THR A 252 -13.64 3.32 17.04
CA THR A 252 -13.22 2.63 18.26
C THR A 252 -14.18 1.49 18.63
N ASP A 253 -15.48 1.74 18.55
CA ASP A 253 -16.47 0.75 18.98
C ASP A 253 -16.55 -0.43 17.99
N HIS A 254 -16.43 -0.17 16.68
CA HIS A 254 -16.31 -1.23 15.67
C HIS A 254 -15.04 -2.06 15.84
N LEU A 255 -13.89 -1.41 16.04
CA LEU A 255 -12.62 -2.10 16.25
C LEU A 255 -12.68 -3.01 17.48
N VAL A 256 -13.18 -2.51 18.61
CA VAL A 256 -13.37 -3.31 19.84
C VAL A 256 -14.24 -4.51 19.57
N ALA A 257 -15.37 -4.33 18.87
CA ALA A 257 -16.28 -5.44 18.56
C ALA A 257 -15.60 -6.53 17.70
N VAL A 258 -14.86 -6.14 16.68
CA VAL A 258 -14.15 -7.07 15.79
C VAL A 258 -13.02 -7.78 16.51
N VAL A 259 -12.21 -7.08 17.31
CA VAL A 259 -11.12 -7.67 18.12
C VAL A 259 -11.66 -8.70 19.09
N ARG A 260 -12.70 -8.37 19.85
CA ARG A 260 -13.32 -9.31 20.81
C ARG A 260 -13.94 -10.53 20.13
N ALA A 261 -14.55 -10.33 18.95
CA ALA A 261 -15.10 -11.43 18.15
C ALA A 261 -14.01 -12.39 17.65
N SER A 262 -12.76 -11.94 17.52
CA SER A 262 -11.61 -12.78 17.16
C SER A 262 -11.06 -13.60 18.33
N GLY A 263 -11.46 -13.30 19.56
CA GLY A 263 -10.94 -13.94 20.78
C GLY A 263 -9.69 -13.26 21.37
N LEU A 264 -9.24 -12.17 20.76
CA LEU A 264 -8.16 -11.34 21.30
C LEU A 264 -8.70 -10.32 22.30
N ARG A 265 -7.80 -9.81 23.14
CA ARG A 265 -8.03 -8.64 23.99
C ARG A 265 -7.38 -7.42 23.35
N GLU A 266 -7.89 -6.25 23.64
CA GLU A 266 -7.41 -4.97 23.10
C GLU A 266 -5.91 -4.78 23.39
N GLU A 267 -5.39 -5.22 24.53
CA GLU A 267 -3.98 -5.15 24.91
C GLU A 267 -3.04 -6.02 24.04
N ASN A 268 -3.60 -6.98 23.29
CA ASN A 268 -2.84 -7.79 22.34
C ASN A 268 -2.79 -7.16 20.94
N VAL A 269 -3.48 -6.04 20.73
CA VAL A 269 -3.57 -5.40 19.42
C VAL A 269 -2.75 -4.11 19.41
N ILE A 270 -1.92 -3.99 18.39
CA ILE A 270 -1.06 -2.84 18.12
C ILE A 270 -1.52 -2.26 16.80
N LEU A 271 -1.91 -0.98 16.80
CA LEU A 271 -2.35 -0.30 15.60
C LEU A 271 -1.16 0.42 14.97
N GLU A 272 -0.86 0.08 13.72
CA GLU A 272 0.21 0.69 12.94
C GLU A 272 -0.31 1.89 12.17
N LEU A 273 0.37 3.02 12.33
CA LEU A 273 0.05 4.29 11.70
C LEU A 273 1.26 4.76 10.91
N THR A 274 1.10 4.86 9.59
CA THR A 274 2.17 5.33 8.72
C THR A 274 2.28 6.85 8.70
N GLU A 275 3.51 7.35 8.64
CA GLU A 275 3.81 8.77 8.54
C GLU A 275 3.36 9.40 7.21
N GLN A 276 3.31 8.62 6.15
CA GLN A 276 3.06 9.13 4.79
C GLN A 276 1.67 9.73 4.59
N GLN A 277 0.77 9.58 5.57
CA GLN A 277 -0.61 10.01 5.45
C GLN A 277 -0.92 11.28 6.25
N THR A 278 -1.52 12.25 5.57
CA THR A 278 -1.95 13.50 6.19
C THR A 278 -3.13 13.28 7.14
N ILE A 279 -3.00 13.71 8.40
CA ILE A 279 -4.10 13.72 9.36
C ILE A 279 -5.04 14.88 9.02
N VAL A 280 -6.15 14.57 8.37
CA VAL A 280 -7.11 15.56 7.85
C VAL A 280 -7.86 16.28 8.97
N ASN A 281 -8.14 15.61 10.09
CA ASN A 281 -8.81 16.19 11.26
C ASN A 281 -8.05 15.84 12.55
N PRO A 282 -7.04 16.64 12.93
CA PRO A 282 -6.17 16.34 14.08
C PRO A 282 -6.94 16.20 15.42
N ARG A 283 -8.02 16.95 15.61
CA ARG A 283 -8.82 16.86 16.86
C ARG A 283 -9.58 15.55 16.96
N ALA A 284 -10.29 15.16 15.91
CA ALA A 284 -11.00 13.88 15.88
C ALA A 284 -10.04 12.72 16.03
N PHE A 285 -8.90 12.74 15.31
CA PHE A 285 -7.84 11.75 15.40
C PHE A 285 -7.30 11.63 16.84
N ALA A 286 -6.92 12.73 17.48
CA ALA A 286 -6.42 12.72 18.86
C ALA A 286 -7.44 12.16 19.86
N THR A 287 -8.73 12.49 19.69
CA THR A 287 -9.81 11.96 20.53
C THR A 287 -9.92 10.43 20.36
N THR A 288 -9.90 9.94 19.14
CA THR A 288 -9.96 8.50 18.86
C THR A 288 -8.72 7.79 19.42
N LEU A 289 -7.52 8.35 19.22
CA LEU A 289 -6.27 7.80 19.74
C LEU A 289 -6.31 7.67 21.29
N GLN A 290 -6.83 8.68 21.98
CA GLN A 290 -7.00 8.63 23.44
C GLN A 290 -7.98 7.52 23.85
N ARG A 291 -9.15 7.43 23.19
CA ARG A 291 -10.14 6.37 23.45
C ARG A 291 -9.57 4.96 23.25
N LEU A 292 -8.75 4.78 22.22
CA LEU A 292 -8.09 3.50 21.95
C LEU A 292 -7.11 3.12 23.08
N ARG A 293 -6.30 4.06 23.53
CA ARG A 293 -5.39 3.84 24.67
C ARG A 293 -6.12 3.51 25.96
N GLU A 294 -7.20 4.22 26.26
CA GLU A 294 -8.06 3.95 27.43
C GLU A 294 -8.68 2.54 27.39
N ARG A 295 -8.82 1.96 26.19
CA ARG A 295 -9.27 0.58 25.99
C ARG A 295 -8.13 -0.45 26.04
N GLY A 296 -6.88 -0.01 26.10
CA GLY A 296 -5.70 -0.88 26.17
C GLY A 296 -5.01 -1.18 24.85
N PHE A 297 -5.46 -0.61 23.72
CA PHE A 297 -4.73 -0.71 22.45
C PHE A 297 -3.38 -0.02 22.53
N ARG A 298 -2.39 -0.60 21.86
CA ARG A 298 -1.06 -0.03 21.70
C ARG A 298 -0.91 0.54 20.30
N ILE A 299 0.04 1.44 20.13
CA ILE A 299 0.27 2.18 18.88
C ILE A 299 1.70 1.94 18.40
N ALA A 300 1.85 1.65 17.12
CA ALA A 300 3.12 1.65 16.43
C ALA A 300 3.16 2.80 15.41
N LEU A 301 4.28 3.49 15.36
CA LEU A 301 4.61 4.40 14.26
C LEU A 301 5.39 3.61 13.21
N ASP A 302 4.85 3.56 12.00
CA ASP A 302 5.36 2.76 10.89
C ASP A 302 6.15 3.60 9.87
N ASP A 303 7.04 2.95 9.10
CA ASP A 303 7.89 3.55 8.06
C ASP A 303 8.80 4.69 8.56
N TYR A 304 9.23 4.66 9.82
CA TYR A 304 10.06 5.73 10.38
C TYR A 304 11.36 5.90 9.61
N GLY A 305 11.56 7.11 9.07
CA GLY A 305 12.75 7.50 8.33
C GLY A 305 12.54 7.66 6.83
N GLU A 306 11.36 7.36 6.28
CA GLU A 306 11.07 7.58 4.86
C GLU A 306 10.50 8.97 4.55
N GLY A 307 9.91 9.64 5.53
CA GLY A 307 9.25 10.92 5.35
C GLY A 307 10.03 12.13 5.95
N SER A 308 9.46 13.31 5.78
CA SER A 308 10.06 14.58 6.24
C SER A 308 9.59 15.04 7.63
N SER A 309 8.60 14.39 8.24
CA SER A 309 7.90 14.87 9.45
C SER A 309 8.03 13.94 10.67
N ASN A 310 8.91 12.95 10.63
CA ASN A 310 9.06 11.84 11.57
C ASN A 310 9.05 12.23 13.05
N LEU A 311 9.84 13.22 13.43
CA LEU A 311 9.97 13.62 14.84
C LEU A 311 8.72 14.29 15.40
N ASN A 312 7.99 15.07 14.59
CA ASN A 312 6.76 15.71 15.03
C ASN A 312 5.68 14.67 15.30
N LEU A 313 5.50 13.73 14.34
CA LEU A 313 4.52 12.67 14.49
C LEU A 313 4.88 11.72 15.66
N PHE A 314 6.15 11.38 15.82
CA PHE A 314 6.62 10.61 16.96
C PHE A 314 6.30 11.31 18.30
N GLN A 315 6.54 12.63 18.40
CA GLN A 315 6.21 13.42 19.57
C GLN A 315 4.70 13.44 19.86
N ASP A 316 3.88 13.61 18.84
CA ASP A 316 2.43 13.73 18.98
C ASP A 316 1.77 12.37 19.28
N LEU A 317 2.23 11.32 18.62
CA LEU A 317 1.72 9.97 18.82
C LEU A 317 2.22 9.34 20.12
N ARG A 318 3.46 9.59 20.56
CA ARG A 318 4.12 8.86 21.66
C ARG A 318 3.88 7.35 21.54
N PRO A 319 4.37 6.72 20.47
CA PRO A 319 4.04 5.34 20.16
C PRO A 319 4.66 4.37 21.16
N ASP A 320 4.03 3.21 21.33
CA ASP A 320 4.59 2.09 22.10
C ASP A 320 5.69 1.37 21.33
N TYR A 321 5.59 1.38 19.99
CA TYR A 321 6.55 0.77 19.06
C TYR A 321 6.92 1.72 17.93
N LEU A 322 8.20 1.66 17.54
CA LEU A 322 8.75 2.42 16.42
C LEU A 322 9.29 1.42 15.38
N LYS A 323 8.63 1.30 14.24
CA LYS A 323 9.09 0.47 13.12
C LYS A 323 10.01 1.30 12.24
N ILE A 324 11.27 0.91 12.18
CA ILE A 324 12.30 1.59 11.42
C ILE A 324 12.33 0.99 10.02
N SER A 325 12.16 1.85 9.01
CA SER A 325 12.10 1.45 7.61
C SER A 325 13.28 0.58 7.17
N GLY A 326 12.99 -0.42 6.35
CA GLY A 326 13.97 -1.32 5.75
C GLY A 326 15.05 -0.61 4.90
N THR A 327 14.83 0.65 4.51
CA THR A 327 15.86 1.46 3.83
C THR A 327 17.11 1.65 4.67
N PHE A 328 16.98 1.64 6.00
CA PHE A 328 18.10 1.69 6.94
C PHE A 328 18.74 0.32 7.16
N CYS A 329 17.99 -0.77 7.01
CA CYS A 329 18.49 -2.12 7.22
C CYS A 329 19.44 -2.58 6.12
N ARG A 330 19.11 -2.31 4.86
CA ARG A 330 19.90 -2.77 3.71
C ARG A 330 21.34 -2.30 3.76
N ASN A 331 22.30 -3.26 3.75
CA ASN A 331 23.74 -3.05 3.88
C ASN A 331 24.18 -2.41 5.22
N LEU A 332 23.36 -2.47 6.28
CA LEU A 332 23.64 -1.86 7.58
C LEU A 332 24.98 -2.31 8.17
N ALA A 333 25.32 -3.60 8.04
CA ALA A 333 26.59 -4.14 8.56
C ALA A 333 27.85 -3.47 7.96
N ARG A 334 27.73 -2.86 6.78
CA ARG A 334 28.85 -2.25 6.04
C ARG A 334 28.79 -0.73 5.96
N ASP A 335 27.78 -0.12 6.52
CA ASP A 335 27.57 1.35 6.48
C ASP A 335 27.62 1.96 7.88
N PRO A 336 28.79 2.49 8.31
CA PRO A 336 28.94 3.09 9.64
C PRO A 336 28.02 4.30 9.87
N PHE A 337 27.65 5.03 8.82
CA PHE A 337 26.74 6.15 8.95
C PHE A 337 25.32 5.70 9.27
N LYS A 338 24.82 4.66 8.57
CA LYS A 338 23.55 4.04 8.91
C LYS A 338 23.55 3.45 10.32
N GLN A 339 24.65 2.80 10.74
CA GLN A 339 24.78 2.27 12.12
C GLN A 339 24.59 3.38 13.18
N ILE A 340 25.23 4.53 12.98
CA ILE A 340 25.06 5.68 13.89
C ILE A 340 23.60 6.15 13.92
N LEU A 341 22.95 6.27 12.77
CA LEU A 341 21.54 6.69 12.69
C LEU A 341 20.62 5.70 13.40
N VAL A 342 20.76 4.40 13.14
CA VAL A 342 19.96 3.35 13.77
C VAL A 342 20.20 3.31 15.27
N GLN A 343 21.45 3.37 15.73
CA GLN A 343 21.79 3.41 17.15
C GLN A 343 21.20 4.64 17.85
N SER A 344 21.34 5.82 17.25
CA SER A 344 20.76 7.06 17.80
C SER A 344 19.23 6.99 17.91
N THR A 345 18.59 6.36 16.92
CA THR A 345 17.13 6.12 16.93
C THR A 345 16.76 5.15 18.06
N ALA A 346 17.49 4.05 18.23
CA ALA A 346 17.27 3.10 19.32
C ALA A 346 17.43 3.73 20.70
N GLU A 347 18.46 4.55 20.88
CA GLU A 347 18.69 5.29 22.13
C GLU A 347 17.59 6.31 22.44
N MET A 348 17.13 7.05 21.42
CA MET A 348 15.99 7.97 21.52
C MET A 348 14.71 7.22 21.94
N ALA A 349 14.39 6.14 21.25
CA ALA A 349 13.23 5.32 21.51
C ALA A 349 13.26 4.73 22.94
N ALA A 350 14.38 4.16 23.36
CA ALA A 350 14.56 3.61 24.71
C ALA A 350 14.33 4.68 25.80
N ARG A 351 14.84 5.89 25.62
CA ARG A 351 14.67 7.00 26.57
C ARG A 351 13.23 7.53 26.65
N THR A 352 12.43 7.29 25.62
CA THR A 352 11.01 7.68 25.59
C THR A 352 10.07 6.52 25.98
N GLY A 353 10.62 5.33 26.26
CA GLY A 353 9.85 4.14 26.61
C GLY A 353 9.20 3.46 25.40
N THR A 354 9.69 3.74 24.20
CA THR A 354 9.23 3.17 22.93
C THR A 354 10.14 2.00 22.56
N ALA A 355 9.59 0.85 22.22
CA ALA A 355 10.34 -0.30 21.71
C ALA A 355 10.57 -0.17 20.19
N THR A 356 11.70 -0.68 19.70
CA THR A 356 12.09 -0.57 18.30
C THR A 356 11.91 -1.87 17.53
N ILE A 357 11.44 -1.78 16.29
CA ILE A 357 11.32 -2.90 15.35
C ILE A 357 12.07 -2.50 14.08
N MET A 358 13.04 -3.29 13.64
CA MET A 358 13.66 -3.09 12.32
C MET A 358 12.94 -3.93 11.28
N GLU A 359 12.59 -3.28 10.17
CA GLU A 359 11.92 -3.93 9.04
C GLU A 359 12.89 -4.41 7.97
N ALA A 360 12.40 -5.29 7.10
CA ALA A 360 13.09 -5.82 5.92
C ALA A 360 14.48 -6.40 6.22
N VAL A 361 14.61 -7.11 7.34
CA VAL A 361 15.85 -7.86 7.65
C VAL A 361 15.96 -9.05 6.72
N GLU A 362 16.99 -9.08 5.88
CA GLU A 362 17.17 -10.10 4.83
C GLU A 362 18.34 -11.05 5.10
N THR A 363 19.30 -10.65 5.96
CA THR A 363 20.53 -11.44 6.22
C THR A 363 20.81 -11.63 7.70
N GLU A 364 21.59 -12.67 8.01
CA GLU A 364 22.09 -12.93 9.36
C GLU A 364 22.99 -11.80 9.86
N GLU A 365 23.87 -11.28 8.98
CA GLU A 365 24.75 -10.16 9.31
C GLU A 365 23.95 -8.89 9.75
N GLU A 366 22.83 -8.64 9.09
CA GLU A 366 21.93 -7.56 9.47
C GLU A 366 21.28 -7.82 10.85
N ALA A 367 20.79 -9.02 11.09
CA ALA A 367 20.20 -9.38 12.37
C ALA A 367 21.19 -9.27 13.54
N GLU A 368 22.45 -9.70 13.34
CA GLU A 368 23.51 -9.60 14.35
C GLU A 368 23.86 -8.16 14.68
N ILE A 369 24.06 -7.30 13.68
CA ILE A 369 24.38 -5.89 13.91
C ILE A 369 23.25 -5.15 14.61
N LEU A 370 21.98 -5.46 14.31
CA LEU A 370 20.82 -4.90 14.98
C LEU A 370 20.80 -5.19 16.49
N CYS A 371 21.17 -6.41 16.88
CA CYS A 371 21.32 -6.76 18.28
C CYS A 371 22.39 -5.89 18.98
N ILE A 372 23.52 -5.63 18.31
CA ILE A 372 24.61 -4.81 18.82
C ILE A 372 24.17 -3.35 18.95
N LEU A 373 23.39 -2.84 17.99
CA LEU A 373 22.89 -1.47 17.98
C LEU A 373 21.70 -1.24 18.93
N GLY A 374 21.22 -2.28 19.62
CA GLY A 374 20.21 -2.16 20.66
C GLY A 374 18.76 -2.17 20.16
N ILE A 375 18.50 -2.65 18.96
CA ILE A 375 17.15 -2.85 18.44
C ILE A 375 16.48 -4.02 19.18
N ASP A 376 15.20 -3.84 19.54
CA ASP A 376 14.45 -4.82 20.35
C ASP A 376 13.93 -6.00 19.52
N TYR A 377 13.34 -5.69 18.36
CA TYR A 377 12.65 -6.66 17.50
C TYR A 377 13.07 -6.51 16.04
N GLY A 378 12.87 -7.58 15.28
CA GLY A 378 13.13 -7.60 13.85
C GLY A 378 11.99 -8.24 13.07
N GLN A 379 11.80 -7.80 11.84
CA GLN A 379 10.85 -8.33 10.88
C GLN A 379 11.52 -8.39 9.51
N GLY A 380 11.36 -9.48 8.78
CA GLY A 380 11.94 -9.61 7.43
C GLY A 380 12.08 -11.05 6.98
N TYR A 381 12.48 -11.22 5.73
CA TYR A 381 12.58 -12.54 5.07
C TYR A 381 13.68 -13.42 5.64
N TYR A 382 14.65 -12.83 6.30
CA TYR A 382 15.65 -13.61 7.05
C TYR A 382 14.99 -14.50 8.11
N PHE A 383 13.99 -13.99 8.80
CA PHE A 383 13.27 -14.76 9.81
C PHE A 383 12.20 -15.65 9.18
N LEU A 384 11.26 -15.04 8.46
CA LEU A 384 10.24 -15.73 7.69
C LEU A 384 9.50 -14.77 6.75
N GLU A 385 9.14 -15.26 5.58
CA GLU A 385 8.24 -14.54 4.66
C GLU A 385 6.81 -14.52 5.22
N PRO A 386 5.95 -13.58 4.77
CA PRO A 386 4.54 -13.57 5.15
C PRO A 386 3.82 -14.85 4.71
N LEU A 387 3.13 -15.51 5.64
CA LEU A 387 2.41 -16.78 5.41
C LEU A 387 0.96 -16.72 5.91
N PRO A 388 0.05 -17.55 5.37
CA PRO A 388 -1.23 -17.81 6.01
C PRO A 388 -1.04 -18.29 7.46
N GLY A 389 -1.98 -17.94 8.34
CA GLY A 389 -1.86 -18.22 9.78
C GLY A 389 -1.65 -19.71 10.09
N ARG A 390 -2.32 -20.62 9.36
CA ARG A 390 -2.13 -22.06 9.53
C ARG A 390 -0.70 -22.49 9.21
N ASP A 391 -0.13 -21.96 8.13
CA ASP A 391 1.22 -22.35 7.68
C ASP A 391 2.27 -21.78 8.64
N LEU A 392 2.06 -20.55 9.12
CA LEU A 392 2.89 -19.94 10.14
C LEU A 392 2.88 -20.75 11.45
N ALA A 393 1.72 -21.24 11.89
CA ALA A 393 1.57 -22.06 13.09
C ALA A 393 2.40 -23.35 13.06
N HIS A 394 2.70 -23.88 11.87
CA HIS A 394 3.48 -25.10 11.66
C HIS A 394 4.93 -24.85 11.22
N SER A 395 5.35 -23.60 11.16
CA SER A 395 6.72 -23.27 10.77
C SER A 395 7.73 -23.72 11.83
N SER A 396 8.78 -24.42 11.40
CA SER A 396 9.90 -24.79 12.27
C SER A 396 10.93 -23.66 12.46
N ARG A 397 10.85 -22.60 11.65
CA ARG A 397 11.82 -21.49 11.67
C ARG A 397 11.55 -20.47 12.78
N VAL A 398 10.31 -20.36 13.19
CA VAL A 398 9.87 -19.47 14.27
C VAL A 398 9.11 -20.24 15.33
N GLY A 399 9.32 -19.88 16.60
CA GLY A 399 8.60 -20.45 17.75
C GLY A 399 7.42 -19.55 18.14
N ILE A 400 6.20 -19.98 17.83
CA ILE A 400 5.00 -19.31 18.32
C ILE A 400 4.76 -19.73 19.77
N PRO A 401 4.52 -18.81 20.72
CA PRO A 401 4.24 -19.15 22.11
C PRO A 401 3.04 -20.06 22.23
N HIS A 402 3.19 -21.18 22.94
CA HIS A 402 2.08 -22.11 23.18
C HIS A 402 1.17 -21.59 24.30
N PRO A 403 -0.17 -21.73 24.24
CA PRO A 403 -1.11 -21.19 25.22
C PRO A 403 -0.92 -21.72 26.66
N THR A 404 -0.10 -22.77 26.86
CA THR A 404 0.20 -23.35 28.15
C THR A 404 1.25 -22.61 28.99
N ARG A 405 1.80 -21.48 28.48
CA ARG A 405 2.77 -20.65 29.22
C ARG A 405 2.24 -19.22 29.35
N PRO A 406 1.34 -18.93 30.30
CA PRO A 406 0.81 -17.59 30.52
C PRO A 406 1.89 -16.54 30.89
N ASP A 407 3.03 -17.00 31.40
CA ASP A 407 4.14 -16.19 31.88
C ASP A 407 4.96 -15.50 30.74
N LEU A 408 4.83 -15.99 29.50
CA LEU A 408 5.50 -15.41 28.33
C LEU A 408 4.66 -14.32 27.63
N LEU A 409 3.40 -14.17 28.03
CA LEU A 409 2.45 -13.21 27.48
C LEU A 409 2.39 -11.90 28.27
N THR A 410 3.17 -11.78 29.36
CA THR A 410 3.32 -10.48 30.03
C THR A 410 3.98 -9.51 29.07
N PRO A 411 3.37 -8.35 28.79
CA PRO A 411 4.08 -7.27 28.10
C PRO A 411 5.38 -7.05 28.90
N ILE A 412 6.49 -7.16 28.21
CA ILE A 412 7.74 -6.67 28.80
C ILE A 412 7.50 -5.18 28.92
N GLY A 413 7.19 -4.71 30.13
CA GLY A 413 7.08 -3.30 30.44
C GLY A 413 8.34 -2.59 29.95
N PRO A 414 8.31 -1.27 29.76
CA PRO A 414 9.48 -0.51 29.37
C PRO A 414 10.66 -0.96 30.23
N ALA A 415 11.83 -1.15 29.59
CA ALA A 415 13.03 -1.56 30.31
C ALA A 415 13.19 -0.71 31.57
N PRO A 416 13.51 -1.29 32.74
CA PRO A 416 13.72 -0.51 33.95
C PRO A 416 14.75 0.57 33.64
N ALA A 417 14.42 1.83 33.97
CA ALA A 417 15.34 2.95 33.83
C ALA A 417 16.68 2.54 34.44
N ALA A 418 17.74 2.66 33.68
CA ALA A 418 19.09 2.42 34.17
C ALA A 418 19.37 3.36 35.38
N PRO A 419 20.14 2.94 36.36
CA PRO A 419 20.39 3.68 37.61
C PRO A 419 21.07 5.04 37.39
#